data_b243311a06c2b5463f972409b69e2de9
#
_entry.id   b243311a06c2b5463f972409b69e2de9
#
_cell.length_a   1.000
_cell.length_b   1.000
_cell.length_c   1.000
_cell.angle_alpha   90.00
_cell.angle_beta   90.00
_cell.angle_gamma   90.00
#
_symmetry.space_group_name_H-M   'P 1'
#
loop_
_entity.id
_entity.type
_entity.pdbx_description
1 polymer ?
#
loop_
_entity_poly.entity_id
_entity_poly.type
_entity_poly.pdbx_seq_one_letter_code
_entity_poly.pdbx_strand_id
1 'polypeptide(L)'
;MKILHKTLIVAISLLIYPSTAAAHLVTTGLGPVYDGIGHLVMTPEDLIPVLALALYAGLRGAKPGRRALFILPVTWLMGGLLGVYMAGLPELPVAPASFFILGLLVAADLNLSNRLFTAVVILVGFVHGILNGIALKEGAGVLGLIGIMATLFVIVALVSAFTVSLKKPWTRIVVRVAGSWVAAIGMLMFGWLIRGQG
;
A
#
# COMPACT_ATOMS: atom_id res chain seq x y z
N MET A 1 -44.26 0.92 7.06
CA MET A 1 -43.25 -0.16 7.09
C MET A 1 -42.77 -0.62 5.71
N LYS A 2 -43.65 -0.95 4.75
CA LYS A 2 -43.21 -1.48 3.41
C LYS A 2 -42.37 -0.52 2.57
N ILE A 3 -42.56 0.79 2.66
CA ILE A 3 -41.81 1.80 1.92
C ILE A 3 -40.37 1.89 2.47
N LEU A 4 -40.20 1.92 3.79
CA LEU A 4 -38.89 2.02 4.44
C LEU A 4 -37.99 0.82 4.09
N HIS A 5 -38.57 -0.40 4.03
CA HIS A 5 -37.84 -1.60 3.61
C HIS A 5 -37.36 -1.52 2.13
N LYS A 6 -38.23 -1.02 1.25
CA LYS A 6 -37.86 -0.85 -0.17
C LYS A 6 -36.74 0.18 -0.34
N THR A 7 -36.84 1.29 0.36
CA THR A 7 -35.78 2.35 0.32
C THR A 7 -34.44 1.83 0.86
N LEU A 8 -34.48 1.04 1.94
CA LEU A 8 -33.28 0.43 2.54
C LEU A 8 -32.64 -0.59 1.57
N ILE A 9 -33.45 -1.44 0.92
CA ILE A 9 -32.96 -2.43 -0.07
C ILE A 9 -32.33 -1.71 -1.26
N VAL A 10 -32.95 -0.67 -1.79
CA VAL A 10 -32.38 0.13 -2.89
C VAL A 10 -31.08 0.82 -2.47
N ALA A 11 -31.02 1.40 -1.29
CA ALA A 11 -29.80 2.02 -0.77
C ALA A 11 -28.65 1.00 -0.60
N ILE A 12 -28.95 -0.19 -0.07
CA ILE A 12 -27.98 -1.28 0.06
C ILE A 12 -27.55 -1.80 -1.31
N SER A 13 -28.48 -1.93 -2.28
CA SER A 13 -28.16 -2.36 -3.64
C SER A 13 -27.27 -1.37 -4.37
N LEU A 14 -27.45 -0.07 -4.15
CA LEU A 14 -26.58 0.99 -4.69
C LEU A 14 -25.17 0.98 -4.08
N LEU A 15 -25.03 0.55 -2.81
CA LEU A 15 -23.74 0.38 -2.14
C LEU A 15 -23.01 -0.90 -2.57
N ILE A 16 -23.73 -1.91 -3.05
CA ILE A 16 -23.17 -3.20 -3.48
C ILE A 16 -22.93 -3.23 -5.00
N TYR A 17 -23.41 -2.23 -5.74
CA TYR A 17 -23.15 -2.16 -7.18
C TYR A 17 -21.64 -2.01 -7.38
N PRO A 18 -20.94 -3.05 -7.93
CA PRO A 18 -19.55 -2.88 -8.27
C PRO A 18 -19.53 -1.87 -9.43
N SER A 19 -19.31 -0.59 -9.12
CA SER A 19 -18.76 0.30 -10.13
C SER A 19 -17.50 -0.41 -10.61
N THR A 20 -17.43 -0.75 -11.88
CA THR A 20 -16.16 -1.10 -12.51
C THR A 20 -15.25 0.08 -12.20
N ALA A 21 -14.50 -0.06 -11.11
CA ALA A 21 -13.50 0.91 -10.74
C ALA A 21 -12.48 0.82 -11.87
N ALA A 22 -12.66 1.66 -12.88
CA ALA A 22 -11.61 2.02 -13.79
C ALA A 22 -10.55 2.71 -12.91
N ALA A 23 -9.71 1.91 -12.26
CA ALA A 23 -8.57 2.36 -11.48
C ALA A 23 -7.48 2.98 -12.40
N HIS A 24 -7.89 3.31 -13.62
CA HIS A 24 -7.05 3.88 -14.64
C HIS A 24 -7.13 5.40 -14.53
N LEU A 25 -6.05 5.99 -13.99
CA LEU A 25 -5.79 7.43 -13.92
C LEU A 25 -6.78 8.19 -13.02
N VAL A 26 -6.45 8.27 -11.74
CA VAL A 26 -7.06 9.24 -10.84
C VAL A 26 -6.67 10.64 -11.33
N THR A 27 -7.53 11.26 -12.12
CA THR A 27 -7.39 12.66 -12.56
C THR A 27 -8.12 13.52 -11.55
N THR A 28 -7.37 14.21 -10.68
CA THR A 28 -7.95 15.06 -9.64
C THR A 28 -8.41 16.41 -10.19
N GLY A 29 -7.95 16.78 -11.39
CA GLY A 29 -8.12 18.13 -11.95
C GLY A 29 -7.21 19.19 -11.34
N LEU A 30 -6.38 18.83 -10.35
CA LEU A 30 -5.46 19.74 -9.67
C LEU A 30 -4.04 19.68 -10.21
N GLY A 31 -3.80 18.76 -11.15
CA GLY A 31 -2.52 18.59 -11.82
C GLY A 31 -1.75 17.33 -11.41
N PRO A 32 -0.69 16.99 -12.16
CA PRO A 32 -0.05 15.66 -12.09
C PRO A 32 0.48 15.26 -10.71
N VAL A 33 0.95 16.21 -9.90
CA VAL A 33 1.43 15.92 -8.53
C VAL A 33 0.27 15.44 -7.66
N TYR A 34 -0.89 16.13 -7.75
CA TYR A 34 -2.09 15.74 -6.99
C TYR A 34 -2.69 14.42 -7.52
N ASP A 35 -2.57 14.17 -8.82
CA ASP A 35 -2.97 12.89 -9.41
C ASP A 35 -2.14 11.74 -8.84
N GLY A 36 -0.83 11.94 -8.65
CA GLY A 36 0.03 10.98 -7.97
C GLY A 36 -0.32 10.76 -6.50
N ILE A 37 -0.64 11.83 -5.76
CA ILE A 37 -1.15 11.74 -4.38
C ILE A 37 -2.43 10.91 -4.36
N GLY A 38 -3.39 11.26 -5.22
CA GLY A 38 -4.66 10.55 -5.35
C GLY A 38 -4.47 9.09 -5.74
N HIS A 39 -3.57 8.81 -6.68
CA HIS A 39 -3.25 7.44 -7.10
C HIS A 39 -2.83 6.56 -5.92
N LEU A 40 -1.84 6.99 -5.13
CA LEU A 40 -1.37 6.20 -3.98
C LEU A 40 -2.48 5.99 -2.93
N VAL A 41 -3.25 7.03 -2.62
CA VAL A 41 -4.28 6.97 -1.58
C VAL A 41 -5.49 6.13 -2.00
N MET A 42 -5.85 6.16 -3.30
CA MET A 42 -7.00 5.44 -3.84
C MET A 42 -6.67 4.03 -4.33
N THR A 43 -5.39 3.64 -4.34
CA THR A 43 -4.93 2.31 -4.74
C THR A 43 -4.58 1.47 -3.50
N PRO A 44 -5.52 0.64 -2.98
CA PRO A 44 -5.29 -0.18 -1.79
C PRO A 44 -4.08 -1.11 -1.93
N GLU A 45 -3.79 -1.55 -3.16
CA GLU A 45 -2.67 -2.43 -3.50
C GLU A 45 -1.31 -1.81 -3.20
N ASP A 46 -1.23 -0.48 -3.18
CA ASP A 46 -0.03 0.27 -2.80
C ASP A 46 -0.13 0.81 -1.36
N LEU A 47 -1.27 1.37 -1.00
CA LEU A 47 -1.47 2.01 0.30
C LEU A 47 -1.31 1.03 1.47
N ILE A 48 -1.93 -0.17 1.37
CA ILE A 48 -1.90 -1.14 2.48
C ILE A 48 -0.49 -1.69 2.74
N PRO A 49 0.31 -2.09 1.73
CA PRO A 49 1.72 -2.42 1.94
C PRO A 49 2.53 -1.30 2.60
N VAL A 50 2.32 -0.05 2.20
CA VAL A 50 2.99 1.11 2.81
C VAL A 50 2.62 1.25 4.29
N LEU A 51 1.33 1.16 4.62
CA LEU A 51 0.85 1.21 6.00
C LEU A 51 1.42 0.04 6.83
N ALA A 52 1.39 -1.18 6.30
CA ALA A 52 1.93 -2.36 6.97
C ALA A 52 3.44 -2.22 7.23
N LEU A 53 4.20 -1.74 6.23
CA LEU A 53 5.64 -1.51 6.39
C LEU A 53 5.94 -0.40 7.41
N ALA A 54 5.17 0.69 7.42
CA ALA A 54 5.32 1.78 8.37
C ALA A 54 4.98 1.33 9.81
N LEU A 55 3.92 0.54 10.00
CA LEU A 55 3.57 -0.10 11.28
C LEU A 55 4.70 -1.02 11.74
N TYR A 56 5.19 -1.88 10.84
CA TYR A 56 6.29 -2.79 11.16
C TYR A 56 7.56 -2.03 11.56
N ALA A 57 7.93 -0.98 10.80
CA ALA A 57 9.07 -0.12 11.12
C ALA A 57 8.91 0.53 12.51
N GLY A 58 7.72 1.02 12.83
CA GLY A 58 7.39 1.60 14.13
C GLY A 58 7.45 0.58 15.28
N LEU A 59 6.99 -0.66 15.08
CA LEU A 59 7.14 -1.75 16.05
C LEU A 59 8.62 -2.06 16.37
N ARG A 60 9.52 -1.88 15.39
CA ARG A 60 10.97 -2.03 15.56
C ARG A 60 11.64 -0.82 16.22
N GLY A 61 10.95 0.30 16.34
CA GLY A 61 11.38 1.50 17.02
C GLY A 61 11.79 2.67 16.12
N ALA A 62 12.23 3.76 16.73
CA ALA A 62 12.49 5.02 16.03
C ALA A 62 13.61 4.94 14.96
N LYS A 63 14.66 4.12 15.16
CA LYS A 63 15.73 3.98 14.16
C LYS A 63 15.26 3.31 12.88
N PRO A 64 14.58 2.13 12.93
CA PRO A 64 13.94 1.54 11.74
C PRO A 64 12.88 2.45 11.11
N GLY A 65 12.06 3.15 11.91
CA GLY A 65 11.08 4.12 11.41
C GLY A 65 11.73 5.20 10.56
N ARG A 66 12.80 5.85 11.05
CA ARG A 66 13.54 6.85 10.28
C ARG A 66 14.20 6.25 9.03
N ARG A 67 14.70 5.02 9.12
CA ARG A 67 15.30 4.35 7.96
C ARG A 67 14.26 4.10 6.86
N ALA A 68 13.08 3.60 7.21
CA ALA A 68 11.98 3.42 6.27
C ALA A 68 11.53 4.75 5.66
N LEU A 69 11.44 5.80 6.48
CA LEU A 69 11.04 7.16 6.08
C LEU A 69 11.84 7.71 4.90
N PHE A 70 13.16 7.48 4.87
CA PHE A 70 14.01 7.99 3.80
C PHE A 70 14.19 6.98 2.66
N ILE A 71 14.34 5.70 2.98
CA ILE A 71 14.66 4.69 1.96
C ILE A 71 13.43 4.37 1.10
N LEU A 72 12.25 4.21 1.70
CA LEU A 72 11.06 3.81 0.94
C LEU A 72 10.68 4.82 -0.15
N PRO A 73 10.53 6.13 0.13
CA PRO A 73 10.18 7.10 -0.92
C PRO A 73 11.24 7.21 -2.02
N VAL A 74 12.54 7.14 -1.64
CA VAL A 74 13.64 7.24 -2.62
C VAL A 74 13.66 6.02 -3.53
N THR A 75 13.55 4.80 -2.98
CA THR A 75 13.56 3.58 -3.79
C THR A 75 12.29 3.45 -4.63
N TRP A 76 11.16 3.93 -4.14
CA TRP A 76 9.92 4.02 -4.92
C TRP A 76 10.06 4.96 -6.11
N LEU A 77 10.63 6.14 -5.89
CA LEU A 77 10.90 7.09 -6.99
C LEU A 77 11.87 6.49 -8.02
N MET A 78 12.95 5.83 -7.57
CA MET A 78 13.92 5.19 -8.48
C MET A 78 13.26 4.09 -9.31
N GLY A 79 12.47 3.22 -8.67
CA GLY A 79 11.68 2.21 -9.38
C GLY A 79 10.67 2.84 -10.33
N GLY A 80 9.98 3.88 -9.90
CA GLY A 80 9.01 4.61 -10.71
C GLY A 80 9.63 5.26 -11.97
N LEU A 81 10.77 5.89 -11.80
CA LEU A 81 11.50 6.44 -12.94
C LEU A 81 11.89 5.36 -13.96
N LEU A 82 12.32 4.20 -13.50
CA LEU A 82 12.55 3.06 -14.38
C LEU A 82 11.25 2.59 -15.05
N GLY A 83 10.16 2.46 -14.28
CA GLY A 83 8.86 2.00 -14.75
C GLY A 83 8.26 2.87 -15.85
N VAL A 84 8.45 4.20 -15.81
CA VAL A 84 7.97 5.12 -16.86
C VAL A 84 8.52 4.75 -18.24
N TYR A 85 9.73 4.22 -18.31
CA TYR A 85 10.37 3.82 -19.59
C TYR A 85 10.11 2.36 -19.97
N MET A 86 9.41 1.58 -19.13
CA MET A 86 9.11 0.17 -19.44
C MET A 86 7.83 0.05 -20.27
N ALA A 87 7.82 -0.93 -21.19
CA ALA A 87 6.62 -1.24 -21.99
C ALA A 87 5.49 -1.85 -21.13
N GLY A 88 5.82 -2.50 -20.06
CA GLY A 88 4.95 -3.20 -19.13
C GLY A 88 5.69 -4.36 -18.49
N LEU A 89 5.04 -5.01 -17.54
CA LEU A 89 5.49 -6.26 -16.93
C LEU A 89 4.39 -7.31 -17.08
N PRO A 90 4.74 -8.61 -17.11
CA PRO A 90 3.74 -9.64 -16.96
C PRO A 90 2.98 -9.47 -15.64
N GLU A 91 1.77 -9.98 -15.57
CA GLU A 91 0.98 -9.94 -14.34
C GLU A 91 1.68 -10.74 -13.24
N LEU A 92 2.36 -10.03 -12.36
CA LEU A 92 3.03 -10.60 -11.19
C LEU A 92 2.13 -10.42 -9.96
N PRO A 93 2.07 -11.41 -9.06
CA PRO A 93 1.26 -11.34 -7.84
C PRO A 93 1.92 -10.45 -6.77
N VAL A 94 2.33 -9.22 -7.15
CA VAL A 94 3.06 -8.31 -6.25
C VAL A 94 2.19 -7.86 -5.09
N ALA A 95 0.95 -7.45 -5.35
CA ALA A 95 0.04 -7.02 -4.31
C ALA A 95 -0.26 -8.14 -3.30
N PRO A 96 -0.72 -9.35 -3.71
CA PRO A 96 -0.91 -10.47 -2.78
C PRO A 96 0.34 -10.81 -1.97
N ALA A 97 1.52 -10.83 -2.61
CA ALA A 97 2.78 -11.11 -1.94
C ALA A 97 3.14 -10.04 -0.90
N SER A 98 3.00 -8.77 -1.25
CA SER A 98 3.26 -7.66 -0.34
C SER A 98 2.32 -7.67 0.87
N PHE A 99 1.02 -7.88 0.64
CA PHE A 99 0.03 -8.00 1.72
C PHE A 99 0.38 -9.16 2.65
N PHE A 100 0.63 -10.34 2.09
CA PHE A 100 0.92 -11.52 2.89
C PHE A 100 2.21 -11.36 3.69
N ILE A 101 3.31 -11.00 3.03
CA ILE A 101 4.63 -10.92 3.67
C ILE A 101 4.68 -9.80 4.71
N LEU A 102 4.25 -8.58 4.34
CA LEU A 102 4.30 -7.44 5.26
C LEU A 102 3.29 -7.60 6.40
N GLY A 103 2.09 -8.10 6.10
CA GLY A 103 1.10 -8.45 7.12
C GLY A 103 1.64 -9.47 8.12
N LEU A 104 2.32 -10.52 7.64
CA LEU A 104 2.93 -11.54 8.48
C LEU A 104 4.08 -10.98 9.34
N LEU A 105 4.92 -10.10 8.79
CA LEU A 105 5.98 -9.41 9.55
C LEU A 105 5.41 -8.59 10.71
N VAL A 106 4.30 -7.89 10.49
CA VAL A 106 3.60 -7.14 11.54
C VAL A 106 2.95 -8.09 12.55
N ALA A 107 2.20 -9.10 12.08
CA ALA A 107 1.46 -10.02 12.95
C ALA A 107 2.37 -10.85 13.87
N ALA A 108 3.44 -11.39 13.31
CA ALA A 108 4.41 -12.19 14.05
C ALA A 108 5.38 -11.33 14.88
N ASP A 109 5.40 -10.01 14.64
CA ASP A 109 6.33 -9.06 15.30
C ASP A 109 7.80 -9.52 15.19
N LEU A 110 8.18 -10.02 14.00
CA LEU A 110 9.50 -10.62 13.76
C LEU A 110 10.62 -9.59 13.93
N ASN A 111 11.69 -9.99 14.59
CA ASN A 111 12.85 -9.12 14.77
C ASN A 111 13.89 -9.38 13.67
N LEU A 112 13.71 -8.75 12.52
CA LEU A 112 14.67 -8.83 11.42
C LEU A 112 15.97 -8.08 11.75
N SER A 113 17.09 -8.60 11.25
CA SER A 113 18.34 -7.85 11.29
C SER A 113 18.21 -6.53 10.52
N ASN A 114 19.02 -5.53 10.88
CA ASN A 114 18.99 -4.23 10.22
C ASN A 114 19.20 -4.30 8.70
N ARG A 115 20.04 -5.24 8.24
CA ARG A 115 20.31 -5.44 6.81
C ARG A 115 19.07 -6.00 6.11
N LEU A 116 18.44 -7.02 6.69
CA LEU A 116 17.26 -7.65 6.13
C LEU A 116 16.06 -6.71 6.12
N PHE A 117 15.85 -5.94 7.21
CA PHE A 117 14.84 -4.89 7.25
C PHE A 117 15.04 -3.88 6.11
N THR A 118 16.27 -3.39 5.93
CA THR A 118 16.58 -2.44 4.86
C THR A 118 16.34 -3.04 3.48
N ALA A 119 16.72 -4.30 3.27
CA ALA A 119 16.47 -5.01 2.00
C ALA A 119 14.98 -5.13 1.70
N VAL A 120 14.14 -5.43 2.70
CA VAL A 120 12.67 -5.46 2.54
C VAL A 120 12.14 -4.08 2.14
N VAL A 121 12.59 -3.00 2.79
CA VAL A 121 12.16 -1.64 2.46
C VAL A 121 12.53 -1.26 1.03
N ILE A 122 13.77 -1.58 0.62
CA ILE A 122 14.26 -1.32 -0.75
C ILE A 122 13.44 -2.11 -1.77
N LEU A 123 13.24 -3.40 -1.53
CA LEU A 123 12.52 -4.28 -2.45
C LEU A 123 11.08 -3.81 -2.65
N VAL A 124 10.37 -3.54 -1.55
CA VAL A 124 8.99 -3.05 -1.60
C VAL A 124 8.92 -1.72 -2.35
N GLY A 125 9.78 -0.75 -1.98
CA GLY A 125 9.80 0.56 -2.64
C GLY A 125 10.10 0.46 -4.13
N PHE A 126 11.10 -0.32 -4.50
CA PHE A 126 11.54 -0.44 -5.90
C PHE A 126 10.49 -1.14 -6.78
N VAL A 127 9.94 -2.26 -6.31
CA VAL A 127 8.96 -3.05 -7.08
C VAL A 127 7.65 -2.30 -7.25
N HIS A 128 7.07 -1.77 -6.17
CA HIS A 128 5.85 -0.95 -6.25
C HIS A 128 6.09 0.34 -7.05
N GLY A 129 7.29 0.93 -6.91
CA GLY A 129 7.69 2.08 -7.72
C GLY A 129 7.64 1.78 -9.21
N ILE A 130 8.22 0.66 -9.66
CA ILE A 130 8.17 0.25 -11.09
C ILE A 130 6.72 0.15 -11.57
N LEU A 131 5.85 -0.53 -10.82
CA LEU A 131 4.44 -0.70 -11.19
C LEU A 131 3.73 0.66 -11.30
N ASN A 132 3.96 1.56 -10.36
CA ASN A 132 3.40 2.91 -10.40
C ASN A 132 3.96 3.75 -11.57
N GLY A 133 5.25 3.60 -11.88
CA GLY A 133 5.84 4.25 -13.06
C GLY A 133 5.18 3.81 -14.36
N ILE A 134 4.94 2.50 -14.52
CA ILE A 134 4.22 1.93 -15.66
C ILE A 134 2.78 2.48 -15.71
N ALA A 135 2.09 2.50 -14.57
CA ALA A 135 0.70 2.95 -14.52
C ALA A 135 0.53 4.45 -14.82
N LEU A 136 1.48 5.28 -14.38
CA LEU A 136 1.39 6.74 -14.52
C LEU A 136 1.99 7.29 -15.82
N LYS A 137 2.70 6.49 -16.62
CA LYS A 137 3.45 6.99 -17.79
C LYS A 137 2.61 7.77 -18.82
N GLU A 138 1.35 7.36 -19.03
CA GLU A 138 0.43 7.97 -19.98
C GLU A 138 -0.42 9.11 -19.39
N GLY A 139 -0.18 9.47 -18.11
CA GLY A 139 -0.93 10.50 -17.40
C GLY A 139 -0.04 11.43 -16.60
N ALA A 140 -0.04 11.28 -15.29
CA ALA A 140 0.71 12.14 -14.38
C ALA A 140 2.25 12.04 -14.52
N GLY A 141 2.75 10.93 -15.07
CA GLY A 141 4.17 10.72 -15.37
C GLY A 141 5.09 10.93 -14.17
N VAL A 142 6.25 11.51 -14.41
CA VAL A 142 7.26 11.77 -13.37
C VAL A 142 6.77 12.72 -12.28
N LEU A 143 5.92 13.70 -12.61
CA LEU A 143 5.36 14.61 -11.61
C LEU A 143 4.41 13.87 -10.66
N GLY A 144 3.66 12.88 -11.16
CA GLY A 144 2.88 11.98 -10.34
C GLY A 144 3.72 11.19 -9.35
N LEU A 145 4.89 10.69 -9.78
CA LEU A 145 5.84 10.00 -8.90
C LEU A 145 6.36 10.91 -7.76
N ILE A 146 6.53 12.20 -8.03
CA ILE A 146 6.89 13.17 -6.98
C ILE A 146 5.75 13.31 -5.97
N GLY A 147 4.50 13.34 -6.42
CA GLY A 147 3.32 13.32 -5.54
C GLY A 147 3.25 12.07 -4.67
N ILE A 148 3.49 10.89 -5.26
CA ILE A 148 3.59 9.63 -4.52
C ILE A 148 4.71 9.68 -3.48
N MET A 149 5.91 10.11 -3.87
CA MET A 149 7.07 10.19 -2.97
C MET A 149 6.77 11.08 -1.74
N ALA A 150 6.16 12.25 -1.96
CA ALA A 150 5.78 13.15 -0.88
C ALA A 150 4.73 12.50 0.05
N THR A 151 3.75 11.82 -0.51
CA THR A 151 2.71 11.12 0.25
C THR A 151 3.29 9.97 1.07
N LEU A 152 4.18 9.17 0.49
CA LEU A 152 4.90 8.11 1.19
C LEU A 152 5.66 8.65 2.39
N PHE A 153 6.39 9.77 2.20
CA PHE A 153 7.13 10.42 3.28
C PHE A 153 6.20 10.80 4.43
N VAL A 154 5.05 11.42 4.14
CA VAL A 154 4.07 11.82 5.17
C VAL A 154 3.47 10.58 5.86
N ILE A 155 3.01 9.58 5.10
CA ILE A 155 2.38 8.38 5.67
C ILE A 155 3.38 7.63 6.57
N VAL A 156 4.59 7.38 6.09
CA VAL A 156 5.60 6.65 6.86
C VAL A 156 6.01 7.44 8.11
N ALA A 157 6.16 8.77 8.02
CA ALA A 157 6.45 9.62 9.18
C ALA A 157 5.36 9.48 10.25
N LEU A 158 4.11 9.70 9.87
CA LEU A 158 2.98 9.70 10.80
C LEU A 158 2.73 8.30 11.40
N VAL A 159 2.65 7.27 10.57
CA VAL A 159 2.30 5.92 11.01
C VAL A 159 3.42 5.30 11.85
N SER A 160 4.69 5.45 11.44
CA SER A 160 5.79 4.90 12.23
C SER A 160 5.97 5.66 13.55
N ALA A 161 5.86 7.00 13.55
CA ALA A 161 5.93 7.80 14.78
C ALA A 161 4.79 7.47 15.74
N PHE A 162 3.56 7.36 15.21
CA PHE A 162 2.40 6.89 15.98
C PHE A 162 2.68 5.52 16.61
N THR A 163 3.16 4.56 15.83
CA THR A 163 3.43 3.21 16.33
C THR A 163 4.53 3.19 17.39
N VAL A 164 5.60 3.98 17.22
CA VAL A 164 6.65 4.15 18.23
C VAL A 164 6.11 4.74 19.53
N SER A 165 5.09 5.60 19.47
CA SER A 165 4.48 6.22 20.66
C SER A 165 3.61 5.27 21.48
N LEU A 166 3.26 4.11 20.93
CA LEU A 166 2.42 3.10 21.60
C LEU A 166 3.21 2.40 22.72
N LYS A 167 3.02 2.85 23.95
CA LYS A 167 3.75 2.35 25.13
C LYS A 167 3.10 1.20 25.85
N LYS A 168 1.76 1.08 25.73
CA LYS A 168 1.01 0.05 26.45
C LYS A 168 1.12 -1.30 25.74
N PRO A 169 1.34 -2.43 26.45
CA PRO A 169 1.49 -3.76 25.82
C PRO A 169 0.34 -4.15 24.92
N TRP A 170 -0.90 -3.85 25.31
CA TRP A 170 -2.08 -4.19 24.52
C TRP A 170 -2.15 -3.46 23.16
N THR A 171 -1.57 -2.25 23.06
CA THR A 171 -1.57 -1.50 21.79
C THR A 171 -0.71 -2.18 20.72
N ARG A 172 0.38 -2.85 21.13
CA ARG A 172 1.16 -3.69 20.21
C ARG A 172 0.34 -4.88 19.70
N ILE A 173 -0.52 -5.45 20.55
CA ILE A 173 -1.42 -6.54 20.14
C ILE A 173 -2.38 -6.04 19.05
N VAL A 174 -2.96 -4.84 19.22
CA VAL A 174 -3.85 -4.24 18.21
C VAL A 174 -3.13 -4.09 16.86
N VAL A 175 -1.90 -3.58 16.85
CA VAL A 175 -1.12 -3.47 15.61
C VAL A 175 -0.86 -4.84 14.98
N ARG A 176 -0.52 -5.85 15.79
CA ARG A 176 -0.31 -7.22 15.31
C ARG A 176 -1.58 -7.84 14.75
N VAL A 177 -2.73 -7.59 15.37
CA VAL A 177 -4.04 -8.02 14.85
C VAL A 177 -4.30 -7.38 13.49
N ALA A 178 -4.06 -6.07 13.33
CA ALA A 178 -4.16 -5.42 12.02
C ALA A 178 -3.26 -6.08 10.99
N GLY A 179 -2.02 -6.42 11.35
CA GLY A 179 -1.10 -7.18 10.49
C GLY A 179 -1.65 -8.55 10.08
N SER A 180 -2.30 -9.29 11.00
CA SER A 180 -2.88 -10.59 10.67
C SER A 180 -4.05 -10.48 9.69
N TRP A 181 -4.85 -9.41 9.76
CA TRP A 181 -5.88 -9.13 8.76
C TRP A 181 -5.29 -8.85 7.38
N VAL A 182 -4.22 -8.03 7.32
CA VAL A 182 -3.52 -7.76 6.05
C VAL A 182 -2.95 -9.06 5.46
N ALA A 183 -2.32 -9.91 6.27
CA ALA A 183 -1.80 -11.21 5.82
C ALA A 183 -2.93 -12.13 5.31
N ALA A 184 -4.06 -12.17 6.01
CA ALA A 184 -5.22 -12.97 5.61
C ALA A 184 -5.78 -12.50 4.25
N ILE A 185 -5.88 -11.18 4.03
CA ILE A 185 -6.30 -10.62 2.74
C ILE A 185 -5.32 -11.05 1.64
N GLY A 186 -4.01 -10.92 1.87
CA GLY A 186 -2.99 -11.37 0.90
C GLY A 186 -3.13 -12.85 0.55
N MET A 187 -3.40 -13.71 1.53
CA MET A 187 -3.63 -15.14 1.33
C MET A 187 -4.91 -15.41 0.52
N LEU A 188 -5.99 -14.68 0.79
CA LEU A 188 -7.22 -14.77 0.02
C LEU A 188 -7.02 -14.34 -1.45
N MET A 189 -6.24 -13.27 -1.67
CA MET A 189 -5.89 -12.82 -3.02
C MET A 189 -5.11 -13.88 -3.79
N PHE A 190 -4.16 -14.59 -3.15
CA PHE A 190 -3.48 -15.74 -3.76
C PHE A 190 -4.45 -16.88 -4.10
N GLY A 191 -5.36 -17.22 -3.19
CA GLY A 191 -6.38 -18.24 -3.45
C GLY A 191 -7.26 -17.90 -4.66
N TRP A 192 -7.58 -16.64 -4.83
CA TRP A 192 -8.36 -16.16 -5.99
C TRP A 192 -7.59 -16.28 -7.30
N LEU A 193 -6.30 -15.91 -7.31
CA LEU A 193 -5.43 -16.04 -8.49
C LEU A 193 -5.32 -17.49 -8.95
N ILE A 194 -5.14 -18.43 -8.03
CA ILE A 194 -5.06 -19.87 -8.35
C ILE A 194 -6.37 -20.37 -8.95
N ARG A 195 -7.51 -19.92 -8.42
CA ARG A 195 -8.83 -20.34 -8.91
C ARG A 195 -9.19 -19.73 -10.27
N GLY A 196 -8.71 -18.53 -10.56
CA GLY A 196 -9.00 -17.83 -11.83
C GLY A 196 -8.20 -18.36 -13.03
N GLN A 197 -7.22 -19.25 -12.80
CA GLN A 197 -6.40 -19.89 -13.85
C GLN A 197 -6.89 -21.29 -14.24
N GLY A 198 -7.92 -21.81 -13.60
CA GLY A 198 -8.58 -23.08 -13.92
C GLY A 198 -9.95 -22.88 -14.51
#